data_67844051fa557045d3a9c1634d93f6c4
#
_entry.id   67844051fa557045d3a9c1634d93f6c4
#
_cell.length_a   1.000
_cell.length_b   1.000
_cell.length_c   1.000
_cell.angle_alpha   90.00
_cell.angle_beta   90.00
_cell.angle_gamma   90.00
#
_symmetry.space_group_name_H-M   'P 1'
#
loop_
_entity.id
_entity.type
_entity.pdbx_description
1 polymer ?
#
loop_
_entity_poly.entity_id
_entity_poly.type
_entity_poly.pdbx_seq_one_letter_code
_entity_poly.pdbx_strand_id
1 'polypeptide(L)'
;MLRLENVSKIYPTGEVLRAVTWEVKPGDRIGLVGVNGAGKSTQMRLIAGHEEPTSGQVVRQGEPRIAYLQQEFDVDLERTVRQELFQAFGEAAEVMNRQQQVEEAMGSERAAEDPAHLDQLIQQLGQLQS
;
A
#
# COMPACT_ATOMS: atom_id res chain seq x y z
N MET A 1 10.86 -15.49 -0.97
CA MET A 1 10.94 -16.14 0.35
C MET A 1 10.94 -15.04 1.41
N LEU A 2 10.24 -15.27 2.51
CA LEU A 2 10.21 -14.35 3.65
C LEU A 2 10.66 -15.10 4.90
N ARG A 3 11.52 -14.49 5.72
CA ARG A 3 12.02 -15.13 6.96
C ARG A 3 12.19 -14.10 8.07
N LEU A 4 11.75 -14.46 9.27
CA LEU A 4 12.10 -13.77 10.50
C LEU A 4 13.34 -14.44 11.09
N GLU A 5 14.35 -13.66 11.45
CA GLU A 5 15.60 -14.15 12.02
C GLU A 5 15.84 -13.51 13.39
N ASN A 6 15.67 -14.29 14.46
CA ASN A 6 15.86 -13.85 15.85
C ASN A 6 15.15 -12.51 16.16
N VAL A 7 13.94 -12.34 15.62
CA VAL A 7 13.17 -11.11 15.75
C VAL A 7 12.66 -10.94 17.17
N SER A 8 13.01 -9.82 17.79
CA SER A 8 12.42 -9.40 19.07
C SER A 8 11.75 -8.04 18.90
N LYS A 9 10.67 -7.81 19.63
CA LYS A 9 9.97 -6.54 19.68
C LYS A 9 9.63 -6.18 21.11
N ILE A 10 10.12 -5.01 21.53
CA ILE A 10 9.90 -4.46 22.86
C ILE A 10 9.16 -3.14 22.69
N TYR A 11 8.04 -2.99 23.35
CA TYR A 11 7.30 -1.73 23.48
C TYR A 11 7.52 -1.13 24.88
N PRO A 12 7.15 0.12 25.12
CA PRO A 12 7.21 0.71 26.47
C PRO A 12 6.43 -0.10 27.51
N THR A 13 5.43 -0.87 27.09
CA THR A 13 4.61 -1.74 27.92
C THR A 13 5.23 -3.12 28.19
N GLY A 14 6.35 -3.45 27.54
CA GLY A 14 7.07 -4.70 27.71
C GLY A 14 7.45 -5.42 26.42
N GLU A 15 8.13 -6.55 26.59
CA GLU A 15 8.55 -7.41 25.48
C GLU A 15 7.38 -8.23 24.95
N VAL A 16 7.12 -8.14 23.65
CA VAL A 16 6.02 -8.85 22.97
C VAL A 16 6.53 -10.02 22.13
N LEU A 17 7.72 -9.88 21.52
CA LEU A 17 8.36 -10.95 20.76
C LEU A 17 9.78 -11.15 21.28
N ARG A 18 10.19 -12.41 21.42
CA ARG A 18 11.53 -12.79 21.87
C ARG A 18 12.17 -13.78 20.92
N ALA A 19 13.21 -13.34 20.20
CA ALA A 19 14.03 -14.15 19.31
C ALA A 19 13.23 -15.08 18.37
N VAL A 20 12.15 -14.57 17.79
CA VAL A 20 11.25 -15.35 16.91
C VAL A 20 11.96 -15.63 15.60
N THR A 21 11.99 -16.91 15.21
CA THR A 21 12.60 -17.34 13.95
C THR A 21 11.68 -18.33 13.25
N TRP A 22 11.25 -18.01 12.04
CA TRP A 22 10.52 -18.89 11.14
C TRP A 22 10.51 -18.34 9.72
N GLU A 23 10.13 -19.16 8.75
CA GLU A 23 10.16 -18.80 7.33
C GLU A 23 8.85 -19.14 6.61
N VAL A 24 8.59 -18.40 5.49
CA VAL A 24 7.52 -18.65 4.53
C VAL A 24 8.15 -18.92 3.17
N LYS A 25 7.86 -20.07 2.60
CA LYS A 25 8.27 -20.45 1.24
C LYS A 25 7.16 -20.16 0.24
N PRO A 26 7.49 -20.02 -1.04
CA PRO A 26 6.47 -19.92 -2.09
C PRO A 26 5.47 -21.09 -2.01
N GLY A 27 4.18 -20.74 -2.00
CA GLY A 27 3.08 -21.71 -1.89
C GLY A 27 2.65 -22.09 -0.48
N ASP A 28 3.41 -21.69 0.55
CA ASP A 28 3.03 -21.97 1.94
C ASP A 28 1.74 -21.25 2.35
N ARG A 29 0.96 -21.90 3.21
CA ARG A 29 -0.18 -21.34 3.92
C ARG A 29 0.04 -21.53 5.40
N ILE A 30 0.28 -20.45 6.14
CA ILE A 30 0.68 -20.49 7.56
C ILE A 30 -0.40 -19.85 8.42
N GLY A 31 -0.84 -20.55 9.48
CA GLY A 31 -1.71 -20.00 10.50
C GLY A 31 -0.94 -19.67 11.78
N LEU A 32 -0.98 -18.41 12.23
CA LEU A 32 -0.47 -18.02 13.54
C LEU A 32 -1.56 -18.19 14.60
N VAL A 33 -1.37 -19.13 15.51
CA VAL A 33 -2.32 -19.46 16.58
C VAL A 33 -1.73 -19.07 17.93
N GLY A 34 -2.57 -18.59 18.83
CA GLY A 34 -2.17 -18.21 20.18
C GLY A 34 -3.19 -17.29 20.85
N VAL A 35 -3.05 -17.10 22.16
CA VAL A 35 -3.90 -16.21 22.96
C VAL A 35 -3.78 -14.75 22.51
N ASN A 36 -4.72 -13.90 22.94
CA ASN A 36 -4.62 -12.45 22.71
C ASN A 36 -3.39 -11.90 23.41
N GLY A 37 -2.67 -10.99 22.73
CA GLY A 37 -1.40 -10.47 23.23
C GLY A 37 -0.16 -11.32 22.92
N ALA A 38 -0.28 -12.52 22.34
CA ALA A 38 0.86 -13.38 21.99
C ALA A 38 1.74 -12.86 20.84
N GLY A 39 1.54 -11.64 20.37
CA GLY A 39 2.37 -11.01 19.35
C GLY A 39 2.03 -11.38 17.90
N LYS A 40 0.89 -12.03 17.62
CA LYS A 40 0.48 -12.41 16.26
C LYS A 40 0.39 -11.20 15.32
N SER A 41 -0.37 -10.18 15.72
CA SER A 41 -0.53 -8.95 14.92
C SER A 41 0.77 -8.16 14.80
N THR A 42 1.63 -8.20 15.84
CA THR A 42 2.96 -7.58 15.81
C THR A 42 3.83 -8.23 14.74
N GLN A 43 3.86 -9.57 14.67
CA GLN A 43 4.60 -10.26 13.61
C GLN A 43 4.10 -9.87 12.22
N MET A 44 2.78 -9.78 12.02
CA MET A 44 2.21 -9.36 10.74
C MET A 44 2.60 -7.93 10.36
N ARG A 45 2.59 -6.97 11.31
CA ARG A 45 3.03 -5.58 11.07
C ARG A 45 4.52 -5.50 10.73
N LEU A 46 5.37 -6.28 11.40
CA LEU A 46 6.79 -6.38 11.09
C LEU A 46 7.03 -6.97 9.68
N ILE A 47 6.29 -8.01 9.31
CA ILE A 47 6.32 -8.63 7.98
C ILE A 47 5.89 -7.62 6.91
N ALA A 48 4.82 -6.88 7.15
CA ALA A 48 4.31 -5.86 6.24
C ALA A 48 5.21 -4.62 6.13
N GLY A 49 6.15 -4.43 7.07
CA GLY A 49 7.02 -3.26 7.11
C GLY A 49 6.38 -2.03 7.74
N HIS A 50 5.25 -2.21 8.44
CA HIS A 50 4.60 -1.12 9.19
C HIS A 50 5.34 -0.79 10.48
N GLU A 51 6.16 -1.71 10.97
CA GLU A 51 7.01 -1.53 12.15
C GLU A 51 8.38 -2.18 11.90
N GLU A 52 9.38 -1.69 12.63
CA GLU A 52 10.73 -2.27 12.66
C GLU A 52 10.90 -3.17 13.91
N PRO A 53 11.64 -4.28 13.81
CA PRO A 53 11.99 -5.07 14.98
C PRO A 53 12.95 -4.30 15.90
N THR A 54 12.91 -4.57 17.21
CA THR A 54 13.87 -4.03 18.16
C THR A 54 15.25 -4.70 18.01
N SER A 55 15.25 -6.00 17.66
CA SER A 55 16.45 -6.75 17.31
C SER A 55 16.10 -7.89 16.36
N GLY A 56 17.11 -8.46 15.70
CA GLY A 56 16.91 -9.41 14.60
C GLY A 56 16.52 -8.72 13.30
N GLN A 57 16.05 -9.47 12.33
CA GLN A 57 15.70 -8.92 11.03
C GLN A 57 14.56 -9.69 10.34
N VAL A 58 13.83 -8.96 9.47
CA VAL A 58 12.86 -9.55 8.55
C VAL A 58 13.47 -9.57 7.14
N VAL A 59 13.82 -10.78 6.68
CA VAL A 59 14.45 -10.99 5.37
C VAL A 59 13.37 -11.22 4.32
N ARG A 60 13.36 -10.37 3.27
CA ARG A 60 12.47 -10.46 2.11
C ARG A 60 13.31 -10.73 0.87
N GLN A 61 13.41 -11.97 0.47
CA GLN A 61 14.22 -12.37 -0.68
C GLN A 61 13.38 -12.35 -1.97
N GLY A 62 13.87 -11.64 -3.00
CA GLY A 62 13.21 -11.50 -4.30
C GLY A 62 12.08 -10.46 -4.31
N GLU A 63 12.13 -9.47 -3.43
CA GLU A 63 11.18 -8.32 -3.35
C GLU A 63 9.71 -8.76 -3.47
N PRO A 64 9.22 -9.63 -2.58
CA PRO A 64 7.85 -10.10 -2.64
C PRO A 64 6.88 -8.93 -2.43
N ARG A 65 5.83 -8.84 -3.24
CA ARG A 65 4.72 -7.93 -2.96
C ARG A 65 3.96 -8.45 -1.76
N ILE A 66 3.90 -7.64 -0.70
CA ILE A 66 3.23 -7.99 0.56
C ILE A 66 1.99 -7.13 0.68
N ALA A 67 0.83 -7.77 0.84
CA ALA A 67 -0.41 -7.12 1.20
C ALA A 67 -0.77 -7.48 2.64
N TYR A 68 -1.19 -6.49 3.42
CA TYR A 68 -1.61 -6.66 4.80
C TYR A 68 -3.07 -6.23 4.97
N LEU A 69 -3.94 -7.19 5.30
CA LEU A 69 -5.34 -6.91 5.62
C LEU A 69 -5.46 -6.66 7.13
N GLN A 70 -5.85 -5.46 7.50
CA GLN A 70 -6.07 -5.09 8.91
C GLN A 70 -7.39 -5.69 9.43
N GLN A 71 -7.49 -5.91 10.75
CA GLN A 71 -8.71 -6.39 11.39
C GLN A 71 -9.81 -5.33 11.42
N GLU A 72 -9.42 -4.07 11.54
CA GLU A 72 -10.31 -2.92 11.50
C GLU A 72 -9.87 -2.02 10.35
N PHE A 73 -10.83 -1.53 9.58
CA PHE A 73 -10.59 -0.61 8.47
C PHE A 73 -10.88 0.80 8.96
N ASP A 74 -9.92 1.67 8.80
CA ASP A 74 -10.11 3.10 8.97
C ASP A 74 -10.60 3.65 7.63
N VAL A 75 -11.93 3.76 7.49
CA VAL A 75 -12.57 4.32 6.30
C VAL A 75 -13.05 5.73 6.61
N ASP A 76 -12.77 6.64 5.70
CA ASP A 76 -13.32 7.98 5.76
C ASP A 76 -14.79 7.96 5.37
N LEU A 77 -15.69 8.18 6.35
CA LEU A 77 -17.14 8.13 6.17
C LEU A 77 -17.68 9.25 5.25
N GLU A 78 -16.90 10.31 5.01
CA GLU A 78 -17.24 11.38 4.09
C GLU A 78 -16.96 11.03 2.62
N ARG A 79 -16.27 9.91 2.37
CA ARG A 79 -15.94 9.46 1.03
C ARG A 79 -16.96 8.47 0.50
N THR A 80 -17.17 8.53 -0.80
CA THR A 80 -17.92 7.50 -1.51
C THR A 80 -17.07 6.23 -1.64
N VAL A 81 -17.74 5.07 -1.76
CA VAL A 81 -17.08 3.78 -2.02
C VAL A 81 -16.15 3.86 -3.25
N ARG A 82 -16.57 4.59 -4.28
CA ARG A 82 -15.75 4.81 -5.48
C ARG A 82 -14.44 5.55 -5.16
N GLN A 83 -14.51 6.63 -4.39
CA GLN A 83 -13.32 7.40 -4.00
C GLN A 83 -12.37 6.57 -3.13
N GLU A 84 -12.91 5.76 -2.23
CA GLU A 84 -12.11 4.89 -1.37
C GLU A 84 -11.43 3.77 -2.16
N LEU A 85 -12.14 3.16 -3.12
CA LEU A 85 -11.54 2.18 -4.03
C LEU A 85 -10.44 2.78 -4.91
N PHE A 86 -10.63 4.01 -5.40
CA PHE A 86 -9.60 4.69 -6.20
C PHE A 86 -8.31 4.92 -5.41
N GLN A 87 -8.37 5.17 -4.09
CA GLN A 87 -7.16 5.31 -3.27
C GLN A 87 -6.31 4.03 -3.23
N ALA A 88 -6.93 2.85 -3.31
CA ALA A 88 -6.21 1.58 -3.35
C ALA A 88 -5.28 1.45 -4.59
N PHE A 89 -5.54 2.24 -5.63
CA PHE A 89 -4.71 2.24 -6.85
C PHE A 89 -3.51 3.21 -6.78
N GLY A 90 -3.36 3.99 -5.70
CA GLY A 90 -2.20 4.87 -5.49
C GLY A 90 -1.88 5.76 -6.70
N GLU A 91 -0.67 5.66 -7.23
CA GLU A 91 -0.20 6.45 -8.38
C GLU A 91 -1.10 6.29 -9.63
N ALA A 92 -1.65 5.11 -9.86
CA ALA A 92 -2.55 4.89 -10.99
C ALA A 92 -3.84 5.71 -10.88
N ALA A 93 -4.36 5.91 -9.66
CA ALA A 93 -5.52 6.77 -9.44
C ALA A 93 -5.21 8.25 -9.72
N GLU A 94 -4.02 8.71 -9.39
CA GLU A 94 -3.58 10.09 -9.70
C GLU A 94 -3.50 10.30 -11.21
N VAL A 95 -2.92 9.35 -11.95
CA VAL A 95 -2.85 9.40 -13.42
C VAL A 95 -4.25 9.42 -14.02
N MET A 96 -5.15 8.54 -13.58
CA MET A 96 -6.54 8.50 -14.06
C MET A 96 -7.30 9.80 -13.79
N ASN A 97 -7.16 10.37 -12.58
CA ASN A 97 -7.78 11.65 -12.24
C ASN A 97 -7.21 12.80 -13.11
N ARG A 98 -5.91 12.78 -13.34
CA ARG A 98 -5.26 13.78 -14.21
C ARG A 98 -5.73 13.67 -15.66
N GLN A 99 -5.85 12.45 -16.17
CA GLN A 99 -6.39 12.18 -17.49
C GLN A 99 -7.82 12.73 -17.62
N GLN A 100 -8.69 12.42 -16.67
CA GLN A 100 -10.07 12.93 -16.67
C GLN A 100 -10.12 14.46 -16.65
N GLN A 101 -9.28 15.13 -15.84
CA GLN A 101 -9.20 16.60 -15.83
C GLN A 101 -8.77 17.17 -17.17
N VAL A 102 -7.81 16.55 -17.85
CA VAL A 102 -7.38 16.97 -19.18
C VAL A 102 -8.48 16.78 -20.20
N GLU A 103 -9.18 15.64 -20.18
CA GLU A 103 -10.32 15.37 -21.07
C GLU A 103 -11.47 16.36 -20.86
N GLU A 104 -11.83 16.69 -19.60
CA GLU A 104 -12.82 17.70 -19.28
C GLU A 104 -12.40 19.10 -19.76
N ALA A 105 -11.11 19.45 -19.59
CA ALA A 105 -10.57 20.72 -20.06
C ALA A 105 -10.60 20.84 -21.60
N MET A 106 -10.38 19.74 -22.33
CA MET A 106 -10.49 19.70 -23.79
C MET A 106 -11.93 19.94 -24.29
N GLY A 107 -12.93 19.56 -23.50
CA GLY A 107 -14.35 19.84 -23.78
C GLY A 107 -14.81 21.25 -23.41
N SER A 108 -13.94 22.09 -22.84
CA SER A 108 -14.28 23.44 -22.40
C SER A 108 -14.39 24.45 -23.56
N GLU A 109 -15.18 25.51 -23.38
CA GLU A 109 -15.26 26.63 -24.35
C GLU A 109 -13.88 27.25 -24.65
N ARG A 110 -13.01 27.33 -23.65
CA ARG A 110 -11.66 27.85 -23.79
C ARG A 110 -10.79 27.01 -24.76
N ALA A 111 -10.91 25.68 -24.72
CA ALA A 111 -10.18 24.82 -25.65
C ALA A 111 -10.72 24.91 -27.08
N ALA A 112 -12.02 25.25 -27.25
CA ALA A 112 -12.62 25.49 -28.57
C ALA A 112 -12.20 26.83 -29.18
N GLU A 113 -11.91 27.84 -28.36
CA GLU A 113 -11.52 29.19 -28.79
C GLU A 113 -10.00 29.38 -28.96
N ASP A 114 -9.18 28.56 -28.25
CA ASP A 114 -7.72 28.67 -28.27
C ASP A 114 -7.05 27.36 -28.76
N PRO A 115 -6.71 27.28 -30.07
CA PRO A 115 -6.06 26.10 -30.65
C PRO A 115 -4.72 25.73 -29.97
N ALA A 116 -3.96 26.73 -29.50
CA ALA A 116 -2.66 26.48 -28.83
C ALA A 116 -2.86 25.83 -27.46
N HIS A 117 -3.92 26.22 -26.76
CA HIS A 117 -4.31 25.57 -25.50
C HIS A 117 -4.78 24.14 -25.72
N LEU A 118 -5.55 23.88 -26.75
CA LEU A 118 -5.98 22.53 -27.13
C LEU A 118 -4.78 21.61 -27.46
N ASP A 119 -3.80 22.10 -28.22
CA ASP A 119 -2.58 21.34 -28.53
C ASP A 119 -1.77 20.99 -27.28
N GLN A 120 -1.69 21.87 -26.30
CA GLN A 120 -1.05 21.57 -25.00
C GLN A 120 -1.78 20.47 -24.25
N LEU A 121 -3.11 20.49 -24.21
CA LEU A 121 -3.91 19.45 -23.55
C LEU A 121 -3.74 18.09 -24.24
N ILE A 122 -3.69 18.04 -25.57
CA ILE A 122 -3.43 16.81 -26.34
C ILE A 122 -2.05 16.25 -26.00
N GLN A 123 -1.02 17.09 -25.92
CA GLN A 123 0.32 16.63 -25.51
C GLN A 123 0.35 16.10 -24.08
N GLN A 124 -0.33 16.75 -23.13
CA GLN A 124 -0.45 16.25 -21.77
C GLN A 124 -1.14 14.89 -21.71
N LEU A 125 -2.22 14.72 -22.46
CA LEU A 125 -2.94 13.43 -22.53
C LEU A 125 -2.02 12.32 -23.06
N GLY A 126 -1.25 12.59 -24.13
CA GLY A 126 -0.29 11.64 -24.69
C GLY A 126 0.81 11.22 -23.70
N GLN A 127 1.27 12.12 -22.83
CA GLN A 127 2.25 11.82 -21.79
C GLN A 127 1.70 10.96 -20.64
N LEU A 128 0.39 11.09 -20.35
CA LEU A 128 -0.28 10.30 -19.30
C LEU A 128 -0.62 8.86 -19.75
N GLN A 129 -0.61 8.62 -21.06
CA GLN A 129 -0.92 7.32 -21.67
C GLN A 129 0.32 6.49 -22.03
N SER A 130 1.51 7.03 -21.90
CA SER A 130 2.80 6.38 -22.21
C SER A 130 3.42 5.75 -20.97
#